data_ee8e65bbade7d174ce43a543a36f28fc
#
_entry.id   ee8e65bbade7d174ce43a543a36f28fc
#
_cell.length_a   1.000
_cell.length_b   1.000
_cell.length_c   1.000
_cell.angle_alpha   90.00
_cell.angle_beta   90.00
_cell.angle_gamma   90.00
#
_symmetry.space_group_name_H-M   'P 1'
#
loop_
_entity.id
_entity.type
_entity.pdbx_description
1 polymer ?
#
loop_
_entity_poly.entity_id
_entity_poly.type
_entity_poly.pdbx_seq_one_letter_code
_entity_poly.pdbx_strand_id
1 'polypeptide(L)'
;NIERLREFCTRIKSYDIQWRAQFRVTDVTQDLVDMLKDANCASMGFGIESADNRILKSMNKKITIEDTDRALKIVYNSGLGFTGCLIFGDIAETLETATNSINWWKKNVHYGLQLSLVVTYPGTALFQYAYQKGLIKDPVQFIKDSCPTVKLSKMTGEEYAWMVEQILSLQRMSQSLPQEIKSFHIDYENACMDLVG
;
A
#
# COMPACT_ATOMS: atom_id res chain seq x y z
N ASN A 1 -15.94 0.38 -13.41
CA ASN A 1 -16.67 0.29 -14.67
C ASN A 1 -15.70 0.60 -15.81
N ILE A 2 -15.39 -0.40 -16.63
CA ILE A 2 -14.39 -0.30 -17.71
C ILE A 2 -14.82 0.66 -18.82
N GLU A 3 -16.09 0.71 -19.17
CA GLU A 3 -16.61 1.61 -20.21
C GLU A 3 -16.43 3.09 -19.84
N ARG A 4 -16.75 3.43 -18.59
CA ARG A 4 -16.49 4.78 -18.07
C ARG A 4 -15.00 5.13 -18.10
N LEU A 5 -14.13 4.17 -17.81
CA LEU A 5 -12.68 4.39 -17.87
C LEU A 5 -12.23 4.59 -19.32
N ARG A 6 -12.75 3.84 -20.28
CA ARG A 6 -12.50 4.03 -21.71
C ARG A 6 -12.89 5.42 -22.20
N GLU A 7 -14.10 5.85 -21.83
CA GLU A 7 -14.57 7.19 -22.14
C GLU A 7 -13.68 8.27 -21.53
N PHE A 8 -13.29 8.12 -20.26
CA PHE A 8 -12.35 9.01 -19.60
C PHE A 8 -11.02 9.06 -20.35
N CYS A 9 -10.42 7.91 -20.67
CA CYS A 9 -9.15 7.83 -21.40
C CYS A 9 -9.24 8.51 -22.78
N THR A 10 -10.37 8.35 -23.47
CA THR A 10 -10.59 9.02 -24.78
C THR A 10 -10.63 10.54 -24.63
N ARG A 11 -11.33 11.03 -23.63
CA ARG A 11 -11.50 12.48 -23.42
C ARG A 11 -10.24 13.17 -22.89
N ILE A 12 -9.51 12.52 -21.96
CA ILE A 12 -8.36 13.12 -21.28
C ILE A 12 -7.19 13.39 -22.24
N LYS A 13 -7.05 12.62 -23.31
CA LYS A 13 -6.00 12.78 -24.32
C LYS A 13 -5.92 14.19 -24.91
N SER A 14 -7.06 14.85 -25.08
CA SER A 14 -7.12 16.20 -25.67
C SER A 14 -6.54 17.29 -24.76
N TYR A 15 -6.29 17.00 -23.48
CA TYR A 15 -5.81 17.99 -22.52
C TYR A 15 -4.28 17.98 -22.32
N ASP A 16 -3.57 17.01 -22.92
CA ASP A 16 -2.11 16.84 -22.79
C ASP A 16 -1.58 16.89 -21.34
N ILE A 17 -2.31 16.26 -20.44
CA ILE A 17 -1.95 16.19 -19.02
C ILE A 17 -1.54 14.78 -18.63
N GLN A 18 -0.62 14.66 -17.70
CA GLN A 18 -0.33 13.41 -17.01
C GLN A 18 -1.27 13.25 -15.79
N TRP A 19 -1.73 12.02 -15.56
CA TRP A 19 -2.65 11.72 -14.47
C TRP A 19 -2.33 10.38 -13.83
N ARG A 20 -2.91 10.14 -12.67
CA ARG A 20 -2.76 8.91 -11.87
C ARG A 20 -4.11 8.50 -11.30
N ALA A 21 -4.28 7.22 -11.05
CA ALA A 21 -5.48 6.73 -10.38
C ALA A 21 -5.18 5.45 -9.59
N GLN A 22 -6.10 5.16 -8.66
CA GLN A 22 -6.08 3.92 -7.89
C GLN A 22 -6.82 2.81 -8.66
N PHE A 23 -6.23 1.63 -8.68
CA PHE A 23 -6.76 0.45 -9.35
C PHE A 23 -6.76 -0.75 -8.41
N ARG A 24 -7.59 -1.73 -8.72
CA ARG A 24 -7.52 -3.04 -8.06
C ARG A 24 -6.58 -3.94 -8.86
N VAL A 25 -5.75 -4.70 -8.15
CA VAL A 25 -4.84 -5.67 -8.80
C VAL A 25 -5.60 -6.71 -9.64
N THR A 26 -6.83 -7.06 -9.23
CA THR A 26 -7.71 -7.98 -9.97
C THR A 26 -8.12 -7.48 -11.35
N ASP A 27 -8.16 -6.17 -11.54
CA ASP A 27 -8.66 -5.56 -12.78
C ASP A 27 -7.53 -5.37 -13.82
N VAL A 28 -6.28 -5.62 -13.44
CA VAL A 28 -5.10 -5.40 -14.30
C VAL A 28 -5.03 -6.46 -15.38
N THR A 29 -5.07 -6.00 -16.63
CA THR A 29 -4.81 -6.75 -17.85
C THR A 29 -3.83 -5.96 -18.73
N GLN A 30 -3.20 -6.61 -19.69
CA GLN A 30 -2.33 -5.92 -20.65
C GLN A 30 -3.11 -4.83 -21.41
N ASP A 31 -4.30 -5.15 -21.90
CA ASP A 31 -5.16 -4.20 -22.63
C ASP A 31 -5.50 -2.94 -21.80
N LEU A 32 -5.76 -3.13 -20.49
CA LEU A 32 -5.98 -2.01 -19.59
C LEU A 32 -4.74 -1.13 -19.48
N VAL A 33 -3.58 -1.73 -19.27
CA VAL A 33 -2.32 -0.99 -19.14
C VAL A 33 -1.98 -0.23 -20.43
N ASP A 34 -2.16 -0.85 -21.59
CA ASP A 34 -1.91 -0.22 -22.90
C ASP A 34 -2.85 0.97 -23.13
N MET A 35 -4.15 0.82 -22.79
CA MET A 35 -5.12 1.90 -22.86
C MET A 35 -4.76 3.07 -21.93
N LEU A 36 -4.29 2.80 -20.72
CA LEU A 36 -3.90 3.82 -19.76
C LEU A 36 -2.65 4.59 -20.23
N LYS A 37 -1.65 3.89 -20.74
CA LYS A 37 -0.44 4.50 -21.33
C LYS A 37 -0.78 5.40 -22.50
N ASP A 38 -1.62 4.92 -23.40
CA ASP A 38 -2.10 5.68 -24.55
C ASP A 38 -2.88 6.95 -24.16
N ALA A 39 -3.46 6.96 -22.95
CA ALA A 39 -4.16 8.11 -22.37
C ALA A 39 -3.29 9.00 -21.45
N ASN A 40 -1.96 8.93 -21.52
CA ASN A 40 -1.03 9.70 -20.70
C ASN A 40 -1.12 9.40 -19.17
N CYS A 41 -1.58 8.20 -18.79
CA CYS A 41 -1.51 7.78 -17.38
C CYS A 41 -0.04 7.61 -17.00
N ALA A 42 0.40 8.32 -15.98
CA ALA A 42 1.78 8.24 -15.48
C ALA A 42 1.99 7.09 -14.50
N SER A 43 0.96 6.74 -13.71
CA SER A 43 1.10 5.74 -12.67
C SER A 43 -0.24 5.15 -12.22
N MET A 44 -0.20 3.86 -11.87
CA MET A 44 -1.29 3.12 -11.22
C MET A 44 -1.00 2.96 -9.72
N GLY A 45 -1.94 3.32 -8.85
CA GLY A 45 -1.85 3.04 -7.41
C GLY A 45 -2.55 1.73 -7.04
N PHE A 46 -1.96 0.95 -6.13
CA PHE A 46 -2.52 -0.31 -5.67
C PHE A 46 -2.56 -0.40 -4.15
N GLY A 47 -3.72 -0.81 -3.61
CA GLY A 47 -3.81 -1.25 -2.22
C GLY A 47 -3.43 -2.73 -2.11
N ILE A 48 -2.15 -3.02 -1.91
CA ILE A 48 -1.61 -4.39 -1.80
C ILE A 48 -1.84 -4.95 -0.40
N GLU A 49 -1.53 -4.18 0.61
CA GLU A 49 -1.68 -4.36 2.04
C GLU A 49 -0.82 -5.49 2.64
N SER A 50 -0.82 -6.71 2.09
CA SER A 50 -0.04 -7.84 2.61
C SER A 50 0.34 -8.81 1.50
N ALA A 51 1.42 -9.55 1.71
CA ALA A 51 1.79 -10.68 0.89
C ALA A 51 1.45 -12.04 1.54
N ASP A 52 0.58 -12.03 2.56
CA ASP A 52 0.03 -13.25 3.16
C ASP A 52 -1.50 -13.26 3.01
N ASN A 53 -2.04 -14.30 2.37
CA ASN A 53 -3.47 -14.41 2.08
C ASN A 53 -4.34 -14.46 3.34
N ARG A 54 -3.79 -14.87 4.49
CA ARG A 54 -4.51 -14.85 5.79
C ARG A 54 -4.77 -13.41 6.25
N ILE A 55 -3.78 -12.53 6.06
CA ILE A 55 -3.89 -11.11 6.39
C ILE A 55 -4.80 -10.39 5.40
N LEU A 56 -4.67 -10.65 4.10
CA LEU A 56 -5.57 -10.11 3.09
C LEU A 56 -7.04 -10.47 3.39
N LYS A 57 -7.29 -11.70 3.83
CA LYS A 57 -8.61 -12.15 4.28
C LYS A 57 -9.09 -11.41 5.55
N SER A 58 -8.21 -11.22 6.55
CA SER A 58 -8.51 -10.47 7.78
C SER A 58 -8.91 -9.02 7.46
N MET A 59 -8.20 -8.37 6.56
CA MET A 59 -8.46 -7.01 6.10
C MET A 59 -9.68 -6.92 5.14
N ASN A 60 -10.36 -8.04 4.89
CA ASN A 60 -11.47 -8.14 3.92
C ASN A 60 -11.06 -7.64 2.50
N LYS A 61 -9.80 -7.77 2.14
CA LYS A 61 -9.32 -7.53 0.79
C LYS A 61 -9.70 -8.73 -0.08
N LYS A 62 -10.52 -8.51 -1.06
CA LYS A 62 -10.96 -9.57 -1.99
C LYS A 62 -9.94 -9.74 -3.12
N ILE A 63 -8.68 -9.93 -2.75
CA ILE A 63 -7.53 -10.19 -3.63
C ILE A 63 -6.67 -11.25 -2.99
N THR A 64 -5.78 -11.85 -3.78
CA THR A 64 -4.74 -12.78 -3.31
C THR A 64 -3.36 -12.24 -3.65
N ILE A 65 -2.31 -12.83 -3.06
CA ILE A 65 -0.94 -12.47 -3.41
C ILE A 65 -0.62 -12.83 -4.88
N GLU A 66 -1.23 -13.90 -5.39
CA GLU A 66 -1.09 -14.32 -6.78
C GLU A 66 -1.69 -13.29 -7.76
N ASP A 67 -2.81 -12.66 -7.39
CA ASP A 67 -3.39 -11.54 -8.14
C ASP A 67 -2.42 -10.35 -8.16
N THR A 68 -1.79 -10.07 -7.02
CA THR A 68 -0.80 -9.00 -6.87
C THR A 68 0.43 -9.27 -7.74
N ASP A 69 1.01 -10.46 -7.66
CA ASP A 69 2.17 -10.86 -8.45
C ASP A 69 1.91 -10.74 -9.95
N ARG A 70 0.74 -11.21 -10.41
CA ARG A 70 0.33 -11.11 -11.81
C ARG A 70 0.20 -9.64 -12.24
N ALA A 71 -0.48 -8.82 -11.45
CA ALA A 71 -0.72 -7.42 -11.77
C ALA A 71 0.58 -6.61 -11.83
N LEU A 72 1.43 -6.73 -10.80
CA LEU A 72 2.70 -6.02 -10.74
C LEU A 72 3.63 -6.41 -11.88
N LYS A 73 3.68 -7.69 -12.23
CA LYS A 73 4.47 -8.17 -13.38
C LYS A 73 4.02 -7.54 -14.69
N ILE A 74 2.71 -7.46 -14.94
CA ILE A 74 2.16 -6.85 -16.16
C ILE A 74 2.55 -5.36 -16.21
N VAL A 75 2.29 -4.62 -15.14
CA VAL A 75 2.54 -3.17 -15.09
C VAL A 75 4.04 -2.87 -15.19
N TYR A 76 4.87 -3.59 -14.45
CA TYR A 76 6.32 -3.43 -14.46
C TYR A 76 6.91 -3.67 -15.87
N ASN A 77 6.52 -4.77 -16.51
CA ASN A 77 6.99 -5.10 -17.86
C ASN A 77 6.53 -4.10 -18.94
N SER A 78 5.43 -3.40 -18.70
CA SER A 78 4.93 -2.37 -19.61
C SER A 78 5.70 -1.04 -19.52
N GLY A 79 6.50 -0.85 -18.46
CA GLY A 79 7.15 0.42 -18.16
C GLY A 79 6.21 1.51 -17.64
N LEU A 80 4.94 1.20 -17.34
CA LEU A 80 4.04 2.14 -16.67
C LEU A 80 4.41 2.24 -15.18
N GLY A 81 4.46 3.48 -14.66
CA GLY A 81 4.69 3.69 -13.24
C GLY A 81 3.60 3.06 -12.37
N PHE A 82 3.95 2.64 -11.18
CA PHE A 82 2.95 2.22 -10.19
C PHE A 82 3.45 2.48 -8.76
N THR A 83 2.52 2.50 -7.82
CA THR A 83 2.77 2.63 -6.40
C THR A 83 1.96 1.61 -5.64
N GLY A 84 2.44 1.19 -4.49
CA GLY A 84 1.73 0.28 -3.61
C GLY A 84 2.40 0.21 -2.25
N CYS A 85 1.66 -0.26 -1.26
CA CYS A 85 2.15 -0.36 0.11
C CYS A 85 1.75 -1.70 0.72
N LEU A 86 2.66 -2.29 1.51
CA LEU A 86 2.35 -3.33 2.47
C LEU A 86 2.16 -2.69 3.84
N ILE A 87 1.08 -3.06 4.53
CA ILE A 87 0.70 -2.52 5.84
C ILE A 87 0.78 -3.65 6.86
N PHE A 88 1.58 -3.45 7.90
CA PHE A 88 1.82 -4.45 8.96
C PHE A 88 1.13 -4.07 10.25
N GLY A 89 0.76 -5.06 11.05
CA GLY A 89 0.15 -4.88 12.37
C GLY A 89 -1.36 -5.11 12.40
N ASP A 90 -1.92 -5.82 11.42
CA ASP A 90 -3.32 -6.27 11.44
C ASP A 90 -3.63 -7.10 12.71
N ILE A 91 -4.90 -7.17 13.10
CA ILE A 91 -5.36 -7.96 14.27
C ILE A 91 -4.96 -9.43 14.16
N ALA A 92 -4.96 -9.99 12.96
CA ALA A 92 -4.56 -11.37 12.68
C ALA A 92 -3.06 -11.56 12.47
N GLU A 93 -2.25 -10.48 12.51
CA GLU A 93 -0.82 -10.56 12.27
C GLU A 93 -0.11 -11.45 13.28
N THR A 94 0.76 -12.30 12.79
CA THR A 94 1.65 -13.18 13.54
C THR A 94 3.09 -12.99 13.07
N LEU A 95 4.07 -13.49 13.83
CA LEU A 95 5.47 -13.49 13.40
C LEU A 95 5.64 -14.18 12.03
N GLU A 96 4.92 -15.28 11.80
CA GLU A 96 4.95 -16.01 10.53
C GLU A 96 4.42 -15.16 9.37
N THR A 97 3.23 -14.53 9.51
CA THR A 97 2.63 -13.73 8.42
C THR A 97 3.44 -12.49 8.10
N ALA A 98 3.96 -11.82 9.13
CA ALA A 98 4.87 -10.69 8.96
C ALA A 98 6.16 -11.12 8.23
N THR A 99 6.75 -12.26 8.64
CA THR A 99 7.95 -12.82 7.98
C THR A 99 7.68 -13.16 6.52
N ASN A 100 6.52 -13.74 6.19
CA ASN A 100 6.13 -14.04 4.81
C ASN A 100 6.09 -12.76 3.96
N SER A 101 5.42 -11.72 4.44
CA SER A 101 5.30 -10.45 3.74
C SER A 101 6.65 -9.73 3.60
N ILE A 102 7.50 -9.75 4.62
CA ILE A 102 8.86 -9.21 4.58
C ILE A 102 9.72 -9.95 3.55
N ASN A 103 9.69 -11.28 3.55
CA ASN A 103 10.44 -12.09 2.61
C ASN A 103 9.98 -11.91 1.16
N TRP A 104 8.67 -11.79 0.95
CA TRP A 104 8.11 -11.47 -0.35
C TRP A 104 8.59 -10.08 -0.81
N TRP A 105 8.53 -9.07 0.05
CA TRP A 105 9.01 -7.72 -0.28
C TRP A 105 10.50 -7.72 -0.64
N LYS A 106 11.35 -8.40 0.13
CA LYS A 106 12.80 -8.52 -0.15
C LYS A 106 13.08 -9.13 -1.53
N LYS A 107 12.31 -10.14 -1.94
CA LYS A 107 12.41 -10.75 -3.28
C LYS A 107 11.96 -9.81 -4.40
N ASN A 108 11.05 -8.89 -4.08
CA ASN A 108 10.38 -7.99 -5.01
C ASN A 108 10.77 -6.51 -4.80
N VAL A 109 11.93 -6.26 -4.20
CA VAL A 109 12.40 -4.90 -3.88
C VAL A 109 12.47 -3.98 -5.11
N HIS A 110 12.70 -4.56 -6.30
CA HIS A 110 12.72 -3.85 -7.58
C HIS A 110 11.39 -3.21 -7.95
N TYR A 111 10.28 -3.62 -7.36
CA TYR A 111 8.99 -2.96 -7.53
C TYR A 111 8.88 -1.64 -6.73
N GLY A 112 9.79 -1.38 -5.82
CA GLY A 112 9.82 -0.14 -5.05
C GLY A 112 8.61 0.09 -4.15
N LEU A 113 7.93 -0.97 -3.71
CA LEU A 113 6.74 -0.87 -2.86
C LEU A 113 7.09 -0.35 -1.47
N GLN A 114 6.22 0.48 -0.93
CA GLN A 114 6.38 1.02 0.42
C GLN A 114 5.98 0.00 1.48
N LEU A 115 6.53 0.19 2.69
CA LEU A 115 6.15 -0.54 3.89
C LEU A 115 5.58 0.46 4.90
N SER A 116 4.52 0.09 5.62
CA SER A 116 3.90 0.93 6.62
C SER A 116 3.38 0.10 7.78
N LEU A 117 3.13 0.75 8.90
CA LEU A 117 2.38 0.17 10.02
C LEU A 117 0.92 0.60 9.93
N VAL A 118 0.02 -0.27 10.40
CA VAL A 118 -1.40 0.05 10.47
C VAL A 118 -1.64 1.22 11.41
N VAL A 119 -2.46 2.17 10.98
CA VAL A 119 -2.89 3.31 11.81
C VAL A 119 -4.37 3.15 12.14
N THR A 120 -4.68 3.32 13.43
CA THR A 120 -6.05 3.21 13.95
C THR A 120 -6.75 4.56 13.93
N TYR A 121 -7.29 4.94 12.77
CA TYR A 121 -8.02 6.21 12.65
C TYR A 121 -9.40 6.16 13.32
N PRO A 122 -9.84 7.25 14.00
CA PRO A 122 -11.17 7.36 14.55
C PRO A 122 -12.27 7.08 13.51
N GLY A 123 -13.31 6.39 13.95
CA GLY A 123 -14.42 5.98 13.07
C GLY A 123 -14.18 4.66 12.32
N THR A 124 -12.98 4.09 12.37
CA THR A 124 -12.70 2.78 11.76
C THR A 124 -13.03 1.61 12.70
N ALA A 125 -13.25 0.42 12.13
CA ALA A 125 -13.43 -0.80 12.90
C ALA A 125 -12.20 -1.13 13.77
N LEU A 126 -10.99 -0.85 13.30
CA LEU A 126 -9.76 -1.03 14.06
C LEU A 126 -9.68 -0.10 15.27
N PHE A 127 -10.13 1.13 15.15
CA PHE A 127 -10.24 2.07 16.28
C PHE A 127 -11.22 1.55 17.34
N GLN A 128 -12.41 1.10 16.92
CA GLN A 128 -13.41 0.53 17.82
C GLN A 128 -12.86 -0.70 18.54
N TYR A 129 -12.19 -1.57 17.81
CA TYR A 129 -11.52 -2.74 18.40
C TYR A 129 -10.47 -2.34 19.45
N ALA A 130 -9.57 -1.41 19.11
CA ALA A 130 -8.52 -0.95 20.02
C ALA A 130 -9.09 -0.29 21.29
N TYR A 131 -10.13 0.52 21.13
CA TYR A 131 -10.82 1.16 22.25
C TYR A 131 -11.51 0.15 23.16
N GLN A 132 -12.28 -0.79 22.60
CA GLN A 132 -12.95 -1.85 23.35
C GLN A 132 -11.98 -2.78 24.10
N LYS A 133 -10.77 -2.97 23.55
CA LYS A 133 -9.69 -3.75 24.20
C LYS A 133 -8.89 -2.94 25.22
N GLY A 134 -9.22 -1.66 25.44
CA GLY A 134 -8.50 -0.79 26.37
C GLY A 134 -7.09 -0.41 25.90
N LEU A 135 -6.76 -0.63 24.64
CA LEU A 135 -5.49 -0.23 24.03
C LEU A 135 -5.44 1.28 23.79
N ILE A 136 -6.59 1.89 23.55
CA ILE A 136 -6.81 3.34 23.51
C ILE A 136 -7.62 3.70 24.74
N LYS A 137 -7.01 4.36 25.73
CA LYS A 137 -7.66 4.71 27.00
C LYS A 137 -8.44 6.02 26.91
N ASP A 138 -7.86 7.02 26.29
CA ASP A 138 -8.46 8.33 26.07
C ASP A 138 -8.49 8.63 24.55
N PRO A 139 -9.68 8.52 23.91
CA PRO A 139 -9.83 8.79 22.48
C PRO A 139 -9.45 10.22 22.08
N VAL A 140 -9.74 11.20 22.95
CA VAL A 140 -9.44 12.61 22.63
C VAL A 140 -7.94 12.85 22.67
N GLN A 141 -7.26 12.35 23.70
CA GLN A 141 -5.80 12.47 23.79
C GLN A 141 -5.13 11.68 22.65
N PHE A 142 -5.62 10.49 22.32
CA PHE A 142 -5.12 9.69 21.21
C PHE A 142 -5.15 10.45 19.87
N ILE A 143 -6.23 11.18 19.61
CA ILE A 143 -6.36 12.01 18.41
C ILE A 143 -5.38 13.22 18.46
N LYS A 144 -5.27 13.88 19.62
CA LYS A 144 -4.32 14.99 19.81
C LYS A 144 -2.87 14.56 19.61
N ASP A 145 -2.55 13.31 19.96
CA ASP A 145 -1.23 12.70 19.76
C ASP A 145 -1.04 12.17 18.33
N SER A 146 -1.88 12.59 17.38
CA SER A 146 -1.82 12.21 15.96
C SER A 146 -1.99 10.70 15.72
N CYS A 147 -2.85 10.04 16.50
CA CYS A 147 -3.19 8.62 16.36
C CYS A 147 -1.94 7.71 16.35
N PRO A 148 -1.19 7.62 17.43
CA PRO A 148 0.03 6.83 17.50
C PRO A 148 -0.24 5.35 17.18
N THR A 149 0.77 4.65 16.68
CA THR A 149 0.67 3.23 16.36
C THR A 149 0.33 2.40 17.58
N VAL A 150 -0.67 1.52 17.46
CA VAL A 150 -1.14 0.62 18.51
C VAL A 150 -0.91 -0.82 18.09
N LYS A 151 -0.35 -1.63 18.99
CA LYS A 151 -0.22 -3.07 18.78
C LYS A 151 -1.59 -3.75 18.85
N LEU A 152 -2.18 -4.04 17.68
CA LEU A 152 -3.50 -4.69 17.58
C LEU A 152 -3.41 -6.22 17.58
N SER A 153 -2.31 -6.77 17.09
CA SER A 153 -2.08 -8.21 16.92
C SER A 153 -1.88 -8.94 18.24
N LYS A 154 -2.00 -10.26 18.19
CA LYS A 154 -1.71 -11.17 19.33
C LYS A 154 -0.22 -11.50 19.47
N MET A 155 0.65 -10.92 18.65
CA MET A 155 2.11 -11.06 18.78
C MET A 155 2.55 -10.69 20.20
N THR A 156 3.60 -11.33 20.69
CA THR A 156 4.27 -10.88 21.92
C THR A 156 4.86 -9.47 21.74
N GLY A 157 5.29 -8.82 22.81
CA GLY A 157 5.97 -7.53 22.73
C GLY A 157 7.27 -7.61 21.91
N GLU A 158 8.02 -8.69 22.08
CA GLU A 158 9.29 -8.96 21.40
C GLU A 158 9.09 -9.20 19.89
N GLU A 159 8.12 -10.04 19.54
CA GLU A 159 7.77 -10.31 18.14
C GLU A 159 7.32 -9.03 17.40
N TYR A 160 6.50 -8.22 18.05
CA TYR A 160 6.04 -6.96 17.50
C TYR A 160 7.20 -5.96 17.33
N ALA A 161 8.06 -5.83 18.34
CA ALA A 161 9.24 -4.97 18.27
C ALA A 161 10.19 -5.41 17.14
N TRP A 162 10.44 -6.71 17.01
CA TRP A 162 11.19 -7.27 15.89
C TRP A 162 10.58 -6.89 14.53
N MET A 163 9.28 -7.06 14.37
CA MET A 163 8.57 -6.70 13.12
C MET A 163 8.76 -5.22 12.78
N VAL A 164 8.56 -4.33 13.76
CA VAL A 164 8.73 -2.88 13.58
C VAL A 164 10.15 -2.54 13.18
N GLU A 165 11.16 -3.14 13.85
CA GLU A 165 12.57 -2.95 13.53
C GLU A 165 12.91 -3.37 12.09
N GLN A 166 12.39 -4.55 11.66
CA GLN A 166 12.56 -5.00 10.27
C GLN A 166 11.99 -3.99 9.28
N ILE A 167 10.76 -3.52 9.50
CA ILE A 167 10.09 -2.55 8.63
C ILE A 167 10.89 -1.26 8.52
N LEU A 168 11.30 -0.68 9.65
CA LEU A 168 12.10 0.55 9.69
C LEU A 168 13.47 0.39 9.01
N SER A 169 14.11 -0.76 9.18
CA SER A 169 15.38 -1.08 8.51
C SER A 169 15.20 -1.16 6.99
N LEU A 170 14.16 -1.83 6.53
CA LEU A 170 13.87 -1.99 5.10
C LEU A 170 13.45 -0.67 4.44
N GLN A 171 12.69 0.19 5.15
CA GLN A 171 12.36 1.53 4.67
C GLN A 171 13.62 2.36 4.44
N ARG A 172 14.57 2.37 5.39
CA ARG A 172 15.87 3.06 5.24
C ARG A 172 16.66 2.50 4.05
N MET A 173 16.69 1.18 3.90
CA MET A 173 17.36 0.54 2.77
C MET A 173 16.72 0.95 1.43
N SER A 174 15.39 0.97 1.35
CA SER A 174 14.65 1.39 0.16
C SER A 174 14.94 2.84 -0.22
N GLN A 175 15.12 3.73 0.75
CA GLN A 175 15.49 5.13 0.50
C GLN A 175 16.92 5.29 -0.07
N SER A 176 17.82 4.35 0.19
CA SER A 176 19.19 4.35 -0.32
C SER A 176 19.37 3.66 -1.68
N LEU A 177 18.31 3.06 -2.24
CA LEU A 177 18.38 2.45 -3.56
C LEU A 177 18.67 3.50 -4.66
N PRO A 178 19.35 3.11 -5.76
CA PRO A 178 19.65 4.01 -6.87
C PRO A 178 18.40 4.68 -7.44
N GLN A 179 18.56 5.91 -7.93
CA GLN A 179 17.46 6.72 -8.48
C GLN A 179 16.74 6.06 -9.67
N GLU A 180 17.41 5.17 -10.40
CA GLU A 180 16.83 4.37 -11.47
C GLU A 180 15.72 3.44 -11.01
N ILE A 181 15.81 2.94 -9.76
CA ILE A 181 14.73 2.20 -9.11
C ILE A 181 13.69 3.16 -8.50
N LYS A 182 14.11 4.37 -8.10
CA LYS A 182 13.25 5.40 -7.53
C LYS A 182 12.48 6.20 -8.58
N SER A 183 12.90 6.23 -9.83
CA SER A 183 12.24 7.00 -10.90
C SER A 183 10.79 6.56 -11.19
N PHE A 184 10.39 5.40 -10.69
CA PHE A 184 8.98 4.98 -10.61
C PHE A 184 8.26 5.49 -9.35
N HIS A 185 8.99 6.06 -8.38
CA HIS A 185 8.45 6.68 -7.18
C HIS A 185 8.26 8.17 -7.40
N ILE A 186 7.04 8.52 -7.67
CA ILE A 186 6.63 9.91 -7.68
C ILE A 186 6.53 10.36 -6.22
N ASP A 187 7.18 11.50 -5.95
CA ASP A 187 7.26 12.25 -4.71
C ASP A 187 5.92 12.31 -3.94
N TYR A 188 5.69 11.36 -3.02
CA TYR A 188 4.52 11.38 -2.14
C TYR A 188 4.66 12.41 -1.02
N GLU A 189 5.89 12.82 -0.66
CA GLU A 189 6.13 13.78 0.40
C GLU A 189 5.64 15.19 0.01
N ASN A 190 5.71 15.56 -1.26
CA ASN A 190 5.21 16.86 -1.71
C ASN A 190 3.68 16.87 -1.94
N ALA A 191 3.06 15.75 -2.27
CA ALA A 191 1.61 15.70 -2.49
C ALA A 191 0.78 15.71 -1.19
N CYS A 192 1.35 15.34 -0.05
CA CYS A 192 0.68 15.42 1.26
C CYS A 192 0.79 16.79 1.94
N MET A 193 1.77 17.61 1.57
CA MET A 193 1.93 18.95 2.17
C MET A 193 0.97 19.98 1.58
N ASP A 194 0.49 19.81 0.34
CA ASP A 194 -0.45 20.72 -0.31
C ASP A 194 -1.92 20.52 0.10
N LEU A 195 -2.23 19.51 0.92
CA LEU A 195 -3.59 19.24 1.42
C LEU A 195 -3.82 19.71 2.89
N VAL A 196 -2.84 20.34 3.52
CA VAL A 196 -2.90 20.85 4.90
C VAL A 196 -2.58 22.35 4.96
N GLY A 197 -2.71 23.03 3.85
CA GLY A 197 -2.63 24.49 3.74
C GLY A 197 -3.99 25.14 3.82
#